data_ae03d5176e6866f29062ba49ba99dc21
#
_entry.id   ae03d5176e6866f29062ba49ba99dc21
#
_cell.length_a   1.000
_cell.length_b   1.000
_cell.length_c   1.000
_cell.angle_alpha   90.00
_cell.angle_beta   90.00
_cell.angle_gamma   90.00
#
_symmetry.space_group_name_H-M   'P 1'
#
loop_
_entity.id
_entity.type
_entity.pdbx_description
1 polymer ?
#
loop_
_entity_poly.entity_id
_entity_poly.type
_entity_poly.pdbx_seq_one_letter_code
_entity_poly.pdbx_strand_id
1 'polypeptide(L)'
;GYKRNKVYPLLGFNKFLTMDDFAEDTEKYGLHISDKADMERIISEYENYKKNNDKPFFMFNVTMQNHSPFDAAGVSKDIKLGYNINSPQAVQYLNMLRKSDDALKELVTYFKNVKEPTLIIFFGDHEPKIEESFYEEIEKGYKLDDVYKNLKKRNIQFVIWANYDMKSDNNMY
;
A
#
# COMPACT_ATOMS: atom_id res chain seq x y z
N GLY A 1 0.00 11.27 13.35
CA GLY A 1 -1.36 11.32 13.90
C GLY A 1 -1.68 10.16 14.84
N TYR A 2 -2.85 10.18 15.51
CA TYR A 2 -3.42 9.06 16.31
C TYR A 2 -2.55 8.60 17.49
N LYS A 3 -1.59 9.40 17.96
CA LYS A 3 -0.67 9.07 19.06
C LYS A 3 0.06 7.72 18.87
N ARG A 4 0.34 7.32 17.64
CA ARG A 4 0.97 6.03 17.30
C ARG A 4 2.29 5.82 18.06
N ASN A 5 3.09 6.86 18.23
CA ASN A 5 4.32 6.86 19.03
C ASN A 5 4.12 6.44 20.50
N LYS A 6 2.91 6.54 21.03
CA LYS A 6 2.56 6.06 22.38
C LYS A 6 1.92 4.69 22.37
N VAL A 7 1.11 4.41 21.35
CA VAL A 7 0.33 3.17 21.24
C VAL A 7 1.20 1.98 20.82
N TYR A 8 2.07 2.13 19.84
CA TYR A 8 2.85 1.01 19.33
C TYR A 8 3.79 0.38 20.35
N PRO A 9 4.51 1.13 21.21
CA PRO A 9 5.28 0.52 22.30
C PRO A 9 4.41 -0.32 23.26
N LEU A 10 3.18 0.13 23.53
CA LEU A 10 2.23 -0.63 24.39
C LEU A 10 1.74 -1.92 23.73
N LEU A 11 1.78 -1.99 22.39
CA LEU A 11 1.49 -3.19 21.61
C LEU A 11 2.71 -4.11 21.45
N GLY A 12 3.86 -3.76 22.03
CA GLY A 12 5.08 -4.57 22.00
C GLY A 12 6.03 -4.27 20.85
N PHE A 13 5.80 -3.22 20.07
CA PHE A 13 6.76 -2.78 19.04
C PHE A 13 8.01 -2.16 19.69
N ASN A 14 9.18 -2.63 19.27
CA ASN A 14 10.47 -2.14 19.80
C ASN A 14 10.95 -0.86 19.11
N LYS A 15 10.47 -0.58 17.91
CA LYS A 15 10.88 0.56 17.09
C LYS A 15 9.65 1.18 16.40
N PHE A 16 9.65 2.50 16.29
CA PHE A 16 8.65 3.27 15.56
C PHE A 16 9.36 4.26 14.65
N LEU A 17 9.16 4.13 13.35
CA LEU A 17 9.74 4.99 12.33
C LEU A 17 8.71 5.99 11.82
N THR A 18 9.17 7.18 11.47
CA THR A 18 8.38 8.27 10.90
C THR A 18 9.07 8.83 9.65
N MET A 19 8.48 9.83 9.01
CA MET A 19 9.13 10.53 7.91
C MET A 19 10.50 11.13 8.28
N ASP A 20 10.69 11.49 9.54
CA ASP A 20 11.94 12.08 10.03
C ASP A 20 13.11 11.09 10.07
N ASP A 21 12.81 9.78 9.93
CA ASP A 21 13.80 8.71 9.86
C ASP A 21 14.28 8.43 8.43
N PHE A 22 13.74 9.14 7.43
CA PHE A 22 14.19 9.09 6.05
C PHE A 22 15.14 10.26 5.73
N ALA A 23 16.05 10.04 4.77
CA ALA A 23 16.92 11.11 4.30
C ALA A 23 16.10 12.26 3.68
N GLU A 24 16.62 13.48 3.77
CA GLU A 24 15.94 14.68 3.29
C GLU A 24 15.64 14.63 1.78
N ASP A 25 16.54 14.03 1.00
CA ASP A 25 16.45 13.83 -0.44
C ASP A 25 15.67 12.57 -0.85
N THR A 26 15.05 11.85 0.10
CA THR A 26 14.22 10.68 -0.22
C THR A 26 13.09 11.04 -1.18
N GLU A 27 12.86 10.17 -2.17
CA GLU A 27 11.79 10.35 -3.16
C GLU A 27 10.43 10.53 -2.50
N LYS A 28 9.71 11.56 -2.96
CA LYS A 28 8.37 11.92 -2.46
C LYS A 28 7.44 12.25 -3.62
N TYR A 29 6.14 11.98 -3.41
CA TYR A 29 5.07 12.51 -4.25
C TYR A 29 4.22 13.45 -3.39
N GLY A 30 4.27 14.76 -3.73
CA GLY A 30 3.72 15.80 -2.86
C GLY A 30 4.41 15.80 -1.50
N LEU A 31 3.66 15.57 -0.43
CA LEU A 31 4.16 15.54 0.95
C LEU A 31 4.52 14.14 1.46
N HIS A 32 4.31 13.11 0.67
CA HIS A 32 4.41 11.71 1.10
C HIS A 32 5.64 11.02 0.52
N ILE A 33 6.32 10.23 1.37
CA ILE A 33 7.39 9.31 0.93
C ILE A 33 6.82 8.39 -0.15
N SER A 34 7.60 8.12 -1.21
CA SER A 34 7.20 7.16 -2.23
C SER A 34 7.14 5.75 -1.66
N ASP A 35 6.20 4.94 -2.14
CA ASP A 35 6.10 3.54 -1.74
C ASP A 35 7.39 2.77 -2.09
N LYS A 36 8.08 3.17 -3.15
CA LYS A 36 9.39 2.61 -3.48
C LYS A 36 10.40 2.84 -2.34
N ALA A 37 10.58 4.08 -1.91
CA ALA A 37 11.51 4.41 -0.82
C ALA A 37 11.09 3.74 0.50
N ASP A 38 9.79 3.60 0.73
CA ASP A 38 9.24 2.93 1.91
C ASP A 38 9.53 1.42 1.88
N MET A 39 9.36 0.74 0.73
CA MET A 39 9.73 -0.68 0.56
C MET A 39 11.23 -0.92 0.66
N GLU A 40 12.07 -0.03 0.12
CA GLU A 40 13.53 -0.06 0.29
C GLU A 40 13.90 0.07 1.79
N ARG A 41 13.17 0.89 2.54
CA ARG A 41 13.35 1.02 3.98
C ARG A 41 12.99 -0.27 4.73
N ILE A 42 11.91 -0.96 4.35
CA ILE A 42 11.55 -2.27 4.93
C ILE A 42 12.71 -3.25 4.75
N ILE A 43 13.27 -3.35 3.56
CA ILE A 43 14.41 -4.22 3.25
C ILE A 43 15.61 -3.86 4.13
N SER A 44 15.95 -2.58 4.21
CA SER A 44 17.08 -2.10 5.01
C SER A 44 16.91 -2.39 6.50
N GLU A 45 15.71 -2.21 7.05
CA GLU A 45 15.42 -2.53 8.45
C GLU A 45 15.50 -4.03 8.71
N TYR A 46 15.01 -4.87 7.80
CA TYR A 46 15.16 -6.31 7.87
C TYR A 46 16.64 -6.73 7.87
N GLU A 47 17.41 -6.24 6.91
CA GLU A 47 18.84 -6.57 6.80
C GLU A 47 19.62 -6.16 8.05
N ASN A 48 19.38 -4.93 8.55
CA ASN A 48 20.05 -4.42 9.74
C ASN A 48 19.68 -5.22 10.99
N TYR A 49 18.41 -5.62 11.11
CA TYR A 49 17.98 -6.48 12.21
C TYR A 49 18.67 -7.85 12.16
N LYS A 50 18.72 -8.47 10.99
CA LYS A 50 19.27 -9.82 10.80
C LYS A 50 20.79 -9.90 10.90
N LYS A 51 21.52 -8.80 10.77
CA LYS A 51 22.97 -8.78 11.03
C LYS A 51 23.34 -9.24 12.44
N ASN A 52 22.46 -9.01 13.41
CA ASN A 52 22.75 -9.24 14.82
C ASN A 52 21.68 -10.05 15.55
N ASN A 53 20.68 -10.57 14.83
CA ASN A 53 19.54 -11.26 15.43
C ASN A 53 19.09 -12.46 14.59
N ASP A 54 18.95 -13.61 15.22
CA ASP A 54 18.37 -14.82 14.63
C ASP A 54 16.86 -14.93 14.87
N LYS A 55 16.29 -14.00 15.66
CA LYS A 55 14.85 -14.00 15.99
C LYS A 55 14.01 -13.58 14.78
N PRO A 56 12.74 -14.00 14.71
CA PRO A 56 11.81 -13.52 13.68
C PRO A 56 11.71 -11.99 13.67
N PHE A 57 11.58 -11.43 12.46
CA PHE A 57 11.35 -10.01 12.25
C PHE A 57 9.87 -9.78 11.93
N PHE A 58 9.26 -8.81 12.60
CA PHE A 58 7.90 -8.37 12.30
C PHE A 58 7.89 -6.87 12.05
N MET A 59 7.31 -6.47 10.94
CA MET A 59 7.12 -5.06 10.61
C MET A 59 5.68 -4.80 10.20
N PHE A 60 5.07 -3.78 10.78
CA PHE A 60 3.80 -3.21 10.34
C PHE A 60 4.10 -1.87 9.69
N ASN A 61 3.90 -1.79 8.40
CA ASN A 61 4.16 -0.61 7.60
C ASN A 61 2.86 0.05 7.13
N VAL A 62 2.84 1.38 7.08
CA VAL A 62 1.71 2.16 6.57
C VAL A 62 2.25 3.14 5.55
N THR A 63 2.03 2.85 4.28
CA THR A 63 2.40 3.74 3.18
C THR A 63 1.44 4.92 3.09
N MET A 64 1.90 6.04 2.55
CA MET A 64 1.11 7.27 2.44
C MET A 64 1.09 7.85 1.02
N GLN A 65 1.82 7.26 0.08
CA GLN A 65 1.92 7.75 -1.30
C GLN A 65 0.54 7.98 -1.95
N ASN A 66 -0.38 7.04 -1.74
CA ASN A 66 -1.72 7.06 -2.34
C ASN A 66 -2.77 7.80 -1.49
N HIS A 67 -2.34 8.56 -0.48
CA HIS A 67 -3.24 9.42 0.28
C HIS A 67 -3.53 10.72 -0.48
N SER A 68 -4.78 11.20 -0.41
CA SER A 68 -5.18 12.49 -1.00
C SER A 68 -4.40 13.67 -0.39
N PRO A 69 -4.26 14.82 -1.10
CA PRO A 69 -4.85 15.15 -2.40
C PRO A 69 -4.09 14.49 -3.56
N PHE A 70 -4.81 14.22 -4.68
CA PHE A 70 -4.24 13.63 -5.89
C PHE A 70 -3.85 14.72 -6.89
N ASP A 71 -2.88 15.55 -6.50
CA ASP A 71 -2.40 16.72 -7.25
C ASP A 71 -0.87 16.78 -7.31
N ALA A 72 -0.17 15.71 -6.91
CA ALA A 72 1.27 15.69 -6.85
C ALA A 72 1.91 15.88 -8.24
N ALA A 73 2.87 16.81 -8.32
CA ALA A 73 3.67 16.99 -9.51
C ALA A 73 4.62 15.80 -9.72
N GLY A 74 5.03 15.57 -10.97
CA GLY A 74 6.03 14.56 -11.31
C GLY A 74 5.52 13.12 -11.43
N VAL A 75 4.23 12.88 -11.20
CA VAL A 75 3.64 11.55 -11.48
C VAL A 75 3.39 11.41 -12.98
N SER A 76 3.88 10.32 -13.59
CA SER A 76 3.60 10.03 -14.99
C SER A 76 2.08 9.89 -15.21
N LYS A 77 1.63 10.20 -16.43
CA LYS A 77 0.22 10.08 -16.81
C LYS A 77 0.03 8.99 -17.87
N ASP A 78 0.69 7.85 -17.66
CA ASP A 78 0.70 6.74 -18.63
C ASP A 78 -0.64 6.02 -18.64
N ILE A 79 -1.29 5.92 -17.48
CA ILE A 79 -2.64 5.38 -17.37
C ILE A 79 -3.63 6.49 -17.73
N LYS A 80 -4.49 6.19 -18.68
CA LYS A 80 -5.58 7.05 -19.12
C LYS A 80 -6.90 6.32 -18.90
N LEU A 81 -7.92 7.07 -18.51
CA LEU A 81 -9.28 6.54 -18.42
C LEU A 81 -9.82 6.29 -19.83
N GLY A 82 -10.51 5.16 -20.01
CA GLY A 82 -11.25 4.89 -21.23
C GLY A 82 -12.52 5.74 -21.33
N TYR A 83 -13.07 5.85 -22.52
CA TYR A 83 -14.29 6.60 -22.78
C TYR A 83 -14.19 8.10 -22.44
N ASN A 84 -15.33 8.75 -22.28
CA ASN A 84 -15.44 10.18 -21.98
C ASN A 84 -15.39 10.48 -20.46
N ILE A 85 -14.69 9.66 -19.68
CA ILE A 85 -14.59 9.87 -18.24
C ILE A 85 -13.55 10.98 -17.99
N ASN A 86 -14.02 12.11 -17.46
CA ASN A 86 -13.17 13.21 -17.04
C ASN A 86 -13.02 13.18 -15.51
N SER A 87 -11.95 12.53 -15.04
CA SER A 87 -11.63 12.47 -13.61
C SER A 87 -10.11 12.60 -13.43
N PRO A 88 -9.58 13.82 -13.31
CA PRO A 88 -8.16 14.06 -13.10
C PRO A 88 -7.60 13.38 -11.85
N GLN A 89 -8.38 13.34 -10.75
CA GLN A 89 -7.95 12.69 -9.51
C GLN A 89 -7.86 11.17 -9.68
N ALA A 90 -8.81 10.55 -10.39
CA ALA A 90 -8.74 9.13 -10.68
C ALA A 90 -7.52 8.79 -11.56
N VAL A 91 -7.23 9.60 -12.59
CA VAL A 91 -6.02 9.42 -13.41
C VAL A 91 -4.77 9.50 -12.53
N GLN A 92 -4.67 10.49 -11.67
CA GLN A 92 -3.54 10.68 -10.76
C GLN A 92 -3.40 9.47 -9.82
N TYR A 93 -4.48 9.08 -9.16
CA TYR A 93 -4.51 7.95 -8.24
C TYR A 93 -4.08 6.64 -8.90
N LEU A 94 -4.62 6.33 -10.08
CA LEU A 94 -4.27 5.10 -10.81
C LEU A 94 -2.81 5.05 -11.24
N ASN A 95 -2.24 6.19 -11.64
CA ASN A 95 -0.81 6.26 -11.95
C ASN A 95 0.07 6.11 -10.70
N MET A 96 -0.37 6.62 -9.56
CA MET A 96 0.31 6.41 -8.27
C MET A 96 0.19 4.96 -7.81
N LEU A 97 -1.00 4.35 -7.95
CA LEU A 97 -1.23 2.94 -7.65
C LEU A 97 -0.34 2.01 -8.49
N ARG A 98 -0.09 2.35 -9.76
CA ARG A 98 0.87 1.63 -10.61
C ARG A 98 2.28 1.65 -10.03
N LYS A 99 2.71 2.78 -9.48
CA LYS A 99 4.02 2.89 -8.81
C LYS A 99 4.07 2.06 -7.53
N SER A 100 2.97 1.98 -6.79
CA SER A 100 2.87 1.09 -5.61
C SER A 100 2.97 -0.39 -6.00
N ASP A 101 2.36 -0.78 -7.13
CA ASP A 101 2.47 -2.14 -7.67
C ASP A 101 3.92 -2.47 -8.04
N ASP A 102 4.63 -1.55 -8.71
CA ASP A 102 6.04 -1.70 -9.04
C ASP A 102 6.90 -1.81 -7.76
N ALA A 103 6.64 -1.00 -6.74
CA ALA A 103 7.34 -1.06 -5.45
C ALA A 103 7.09 -2.38 -4.70
N LEU A 104 5.84 -2.85 -4.67
CA LEU A 104 5.50 -4.15 -4.09
C LEU A 104 6.20 -5.29 -4.83
N LYS A 105 6.29 -5.22 -6.16
CA LYS A 105 7.04 -6.19 -6.96
C LYS A 105 8.52 -6.24 -6.58
N GLU A 106 9.15 -5.10 -6.34
CA GLU A 106 10.54 -5.03 -5.88
C GLU A 106 10.69 -5.70 -4.51
N LEU A 107 9.81 -5.40 -3.55
CA LEU A 107 9.79 -6.01 -2.23
C LEU A 107 9.64 -7.53 -2.31
N VAL A 108 8.66 -8.02 -3.06
CA VAL A 108 8.44 -9.45 -3.27
C VAL A 108 9.64 -10.12 -3.94
N THR A 109 10.26 -9.45 -4.93
CA THR A 109 11.44 -9.98 -5.63
C THR A 109 12.63 -10.12 -4.68
N TYR A 110 12.82 -9.18 -3.77
CA TYR A 110 13.86 -9.26 -2.74
C TYR A 110 13.60 -10.47 -1.83
N PHE A 111 12.43 -10.56 -1.20
CA PHE A 111 12.13 -11.62 -0.24
C PHE A 111 11.99 -13.01 -0.87
N LYS A 112 11.72 -13.11 -2.16
CA LYS A 112 11.76 -14.37 -2.91
C LYS A 112 13.15 -15.05 -2.85
N ASN A 113 14.21 -14.25 -2.74
CA ASN A 113 15.59 -14.73 -2.68
C ASN A 113 16.11 -14.89 -1.24
N VAL A 114 15.33 -14.53 -0.24
CA VAL A 114 15.67 -14.71 1.18
C VAL A 114 15.35 -16.14 1.57
N LYS A 115 16.28 -16.79 2.30
CA LYS A 115 16.11 -18.19 2.74
C LYS A 115 15.16 -18.33 3.93
N GLU A 116 15.03 -17.29 4.74
CA GLU A 116 14.12 -17.28 5.89
C GLU A 116 12.67 -17.29 5.40
N PRO A 117 11.80 -18.14 5.98
CA PRO A 117 10.38 -18.12 5.66
C PRO A 117 9.78 -16.73 5.89
N THR A 118 9.27 -16.14 4.84
CA THR A 118 8.74 -14.77 4.86
C THR A 118 7.31 -14.76 4.35
N LEU A 119 6.43 -14.07 5.09
CA LEU A 119 5.05 -13.80 4.73
C LEU A 119 4.85 -12.28 4.58
N ILE A 120 4.29 -11.86 3.46
CA ILE A 120 3.88 -10.48 3.20
C ILE A 120 2.37 -10.45 3.07
N ILE A 121 1.71 -9.58 3.84
CA ILE A 121 0.29 -9.26 3.71
C ILE A 121 0.21 -7.80 3.31
N PHE A 122 -0.34 -7.53 2.13
CA PHE A 122 -0.50 -6.19 1.58
C PHE A 122 -1.99 -5.91 1.32
N PHE A 123 -2.49 -4.79 1.82
CA PHE A 123 -3.91 -4.42 1.70
C PHE A 123 -4.11 -2.91 1.77
N GLY A 124 -5.19 -2.44 1.15
CA GLY A 124 -5.67 -1.07 1.35
C GLY A 124 -6.43 -0.95 2.66
N ASP A 125 -6.58 0.26 3.18
CA ASP A 125 -7.37 0.55 4.38
C ASP A 125 -8.80 1.03 4.03
N HIS A 126 -8.97 1.69 2.88
CA HIS A 126 -10.26 2.17 2.37
C HIS A 126 -10.13 2.61 0.90
N GLU A 127 -11.27 2.89 0.26
CA GLU A 127 -11.29 3.47 -1.08
C GLU A 127 -10.71 4.89 -1.11
N PRO A 128 -10.08 5.31 -2.25
CA PRO A 128 -9.59 6.66 -2.42
C PRO A 128 -10.73 7.68 -2.51
N LYS A 129 -10.52 8.86 -1.94
CA LYS A 129 -11.46 9.98 -2.08
C LYS A 129 -11.14 10.75 -3.36
N ILE A 130 -11.78 10.35 -4.45
CA ILE A 130 -11.70 10.98 -5.78
C ILE A 130 -13.08 11.49 -6.20
N GLU A 131 -13.20 12.05 -7.43
CA GLU A 131 -14.46 12.60 -7.93
C GLU A 131 -15.58 11.55 -7.93
N GLU A 132 -16.74 11.90 -7.37
CA GLU A 132 -17.92 11.02 -7.33
C GLU A 132 -18.39 10.63 -8.75
N SER A 133 -18.25 11.53 -9.71
CA SER A 133 -18.57 11.26 -11.12
C SER A 133 -17.79 10.08 -11.71
N PHE A 134 -16.59 9.79 -11.19
CA PHE A 134 -15.83 8.60 -11.58
C PHE A 134 -16.54 7.32 -11.10
N TYR A 135 -16.95 7.30 -9.85
CA TYR A 135 -17.67 6.14 -9.29
C TYR A 135 -19.02 5.92 -9.97
N GLU A 136 -19.77 7.00 -10.20
CA GLU A 136 -21.04 6.94 -10.93
C GLU A 136 -20.87 6.34 -12.33
N GLU A 137 -19.78 6.69 -13.03
CA GLU A 137 -19.52 6.19 -14.37
C GLU A 137 -19.15 4.70 -14.40
N ILE A 138 -18.29 4.25 -13.50
CA ILE A 138 -17.90 2.84 -13.42
C ILE A 138 -19.02 1.94 -12.89
N GLU A 139 -19.97 2.51 -12.15
CA GLU A 139 -21.12 1.79 -11.61
C GLU A 139 -22.32 1.78 -12.60
N LYS A 140 -22.24 2.50 -13.72
CA LYS A 140 -23.28 2.47 -14.76
C LYS A 140 -23.55 1.05 -15.23
N GLY A 141 -24.80 0.63 -15.15
CA GLY A 141 -25.23 -0.71 -15.54
C GLY A 141 -25.30 -1.73 -14.39
N TYR A 142 -24.79 -1.43 -13.23
CA TYR A 142 -25.01 -2.24 -12.04
C TYR A 142 -26.25 -1.77 -11.29
N LYS A 143 -27.31 -2.58 -11.31
CA LYS A 143 -28.51 -2.38 -10.48
C LYS A 143 -28.21 -2.90 -9.06
N LEU A 144 -27.44 -2.15 -8.31
CA LEU A 144 -27.16 -2.45 -6.90
C LEU A 144 -28.10 -1.61 -6.03
N ASP A 145 -28.67 -2.22 -4.99
CA ASP A 145 -29.33 -1.44 -3.95
C ASP A 145 -28.29 -0.63 -3.13
N ASP A 146 -28.76 0.35 -2.38
CA ASP A 146 -27.89 1.25 -1.63
C ASP A 146 -27.09 0.53 -0.54
N VAL A 147 -27.62 -0.56 0.01
CA VAL A 147 -26.94 -1.38 1.02
C VAL A 147 -25.74 -2.09 0.39
N TYR A 148 -25.95 -2.69 -0.79
CA TYR A 148 -24.89 -3.40 -1.50
C TYR A 148 -23.80 -2.45 -2.02
N LYS A 149 -24.19 -1.27 -2.51
CA LYS A 149 -23.23 -0.20 -2.87
C LYS A 149 -22.35 0.21 -1.69
N ASN A 150 -22.95 0.41 -0.52
CA ASN A 150 -22.23 0.76 0.69
C ASN A 150 -21.32 -0.35 1.19
N LEU A 151 -21.72 -1.60 1.05
CA LEU A 151 -20.87 -2.76 1.37
C LEU A 151 -19.69 -2.87 0.40
N LYS A 152 -19.93 -2.69 -0.90
CA LYS A 152 -18.90 -2.75 -1.94
C LYS A 152 -17.84 -1.66 -1.74
N LYS A 153 -18.24 -0.44 -1.36
CA LYS A 153 -17.32 0.67 -1.01
C LYS A 153 -16.41 0.36 0.21
N ARG A 154 -16.75 -0.65 1.00
CA ARG A 154 -15.96 -1.08 2.17
C ARG A 154 -15.12 -2.33 1.92
N ASN A 155 -15.28 -2.95 0.76
CA ASN A 155 -14.49 -4.11 0.38
C ASN A 155 -13.15 -3.64 -0.16
N ILE A 156 -12.10 -3.94 0.59
CA ILE A 156 -10.72 -3.73 0.17
C ILE A 156 -10.13 -5.05 -0.31
N GLN A 157 -9.26 -4.96 -1.29
CA GLN A 157 -8.49 -6.11 -1.74
C GLN A 157 -7.24 -6.26 -0.87
N PHE A 158 -6.83 -7.50 -0.66
CA PHE A 158 -5.56 -7.81 -0.03
C PHE A 158 -4.84 -8.93 -0.77
N VAL A 159 -3.53 -8.94 -0.64
CA VAL A 159 -2.66 -9.95 -1.20
C VAL A 159 -1.90 -10.61 -0.05
N ILE A 160 -1.87 -11.93 -0.04
CA ILE A 160 -1.00 -12.72 0.83
C ILE A 160 0.03 -13.39 -0.06
N TRP A 161 1.29 -13.17 0.21
CA TRP A 161 2.41 -13.78 -0.49
C TRP A 161 3.41 -14.37 0.51
N ALA A 162 3.94 -15.54 0.17
CA ALA A 162 5.01 -16.16 0.94
C ALA A 162 6.10 -16.72 0.01
N ASN A 163 7.33 -16.77 0.49
CA ASN A 163 8.43 -17.44 -0.21
C ASN A 163 8.53 -18.95 0.08
N TYR A 164 7.49 -19.51 0.66
CA TYR A 164 7.35 -20.93 0.99
C TYR A 164 5.94 -21.44 0.64
N ASP A 165 5.78 -22.76 0.54
CA ASP A 165 4.48 -23.36 0.23
C ASP A 165 3.48 -23.15 1.38
N MET A 166 2.43 -22.40 1.11
CA MET A 166 1.30 -22.25 2.00
C MET A 166 0.25 -23.33 1.71
N LYS A 167 -0.20 -24.03 2.74
CA LYS A 167 -1.37 -24.90 2.59
C LYS A 167 -2.59 -24.03 2.37
N SER A 168 -3.22 -24.14 1.19
CA SER A 168 -4.53 -23.55 0.96
C SER A 168 -5.60 -24.49 1.54
N ASP A 169 -6.39 -23.99 2.48
CA ASP A 169 -7.63 -24.66 2.85
C ASP A 169 -8.73 -24.13 1.91
N ASN A 170 -9.17 -24.99 0.98
CA ASN A 170 -10.22 -24.64 0.01
C ASN A 170 -11.62 -24.54 0.65
N ASN A 171 -11.71 -24.63 1.97
CA ASN A 171 -12.97 -24.60 2.73
C ASN A 171 -13.21 -23.27 3.47
N MET A 172 -12.45 -22.21 3.19
CA MET A 172 -12.81 -20.88 3.68
C MET A 172 -13.89 -20.27 2.77
N TYR A 173 -15.11 -20.20 3.31
CA TYR A 173 -16.26 -19.52 2.74
C TYR A 173 -16.16 -18.02 2.93
#